data_d002713f1a9f13c2b660dbd5a055924a
#
_entry.id   d002713f1a9f13c2b660dbd5a055924a
#
_cell.length_a   1.000
_cell.length_b   1.000
_cell.length_c   1.000
_cell.angle_alpha   90.00
_cell.angle_beta   90.00
_cell.angle_gamma   90.00
#
_symmetry.space_group_name_H-M   'P 1'
#
loop_
_entity.id
_entity.type
_entity.pdbx_description
1 polymer ?
#
loop_
_entity_poly.entity_id
_entity_poly.type
_entity_poly.pdbx_seq_one_letter_code
_entity_poly.pdbx_strand_id
1 'polypeptide(L)'
;MNIRLLAFSLLTLTAQLPAADDGFTPLFDGKTMTGWKNAYDWGKIEVVNGEIHLTGEKKFFVITEKTYSDFIFEGDIFLPEGKANSGFMFRAHVEPNKVFGYQAEVDGDPVRKWSGGLYDEGRRMWFISPIKGNKESEDAFLARAGDAFKRNDWNTYRITCQGKKLKIEVNGVVTTDVEDDVDASGVIAIQHHGEKGATYKFRNLRIKELK
;
A
#
# COMPACT_ATOMS: atom_id res chain seq x y z
N MET A 1 -28.00 -43.49 -45.68
CA MET A 1 -28.89 -42.63 -44.87
C MET A 1 -28.02 -41.96 -43.79
N ASN A 2 -27.50 -40.74 -44.09
CA ASN A 2 -26.54 -40.06 -43.22
C ASN A 2 -27.28 -39.12 -42.28
N ILE A 3 -27.25 -39.43 -41.00
CA ILE A 3 -27.83 -38.59 -39.94
C ILE A 3 -26.75 -37.57 -39.51
N ARG A 4 -26.97 -36.28 -39.81
CA ARG A 4 -26.15 -35.18 -39.31
C ARG A 4 -26.68 -34.79 -37.92
N LEU A 5 -25.87 -35.03 -36.86
CA LEU A 5 -26.13 -34.45 -35.57
C LEU A 5 -25.76 -32.96 -35.60
N LEU A 6 -26.73 -32.09 -35.35
CA LEU A 6 -26.51 -30.68 -35.03
C LEU A 6 -26.22 -30.55 -33.53
N ALA A 7 -25.00 -30.15 -33.19
CA ALA A 7 -24.65 -29.78 -31.81
C ALA A 7 -25.14 -28.35 -31.56
N PHE A 8 -26.12 -28.17 -30.68
CA PHE A 8 -26.52 -26.87 -30.12
C PHE A 8 -25.55 -26.50 -29.00
N SER A 9 -24.72 -25.49 -29.25
CA SER A 9 -23.89 -24.87 -28.21
C SER A 9 -24.74 -23.91 -27.38
N LEU A 10 -25.03 -24.26 -26.14
CA LEU A 10 -25.71 -23.38 -25.19
C LEU A 10 -24.71 -22.36 -24.68
N LEU A 11 -24.81 -21.12 -25.17
CA LEU A 11 -24.06 -19.99 -24.62
C LEU A 11 -24.71 -19.58 -23.27
N THR A 12 -24.13 -19.99 -22.15
CA THR A 12 -24.54 -19.51 -20.83
C THR A 12 -24.04 -18.09 -20.63
N LEU A 13 -24.92 -17.12 -20.76
CA LEU A 13 -24.68 -15.73 -20.39
C LEU A 13 -24.67 -15.64 -18.85
N THR A 14 -23.49 -15.65 -18.25
CA THR A 14 -23.35 -15.36 -16.82
C THR A 14 -23.58 -13.86 -16.61
N ALA A 15 -24.76 -13.49 -16.14
CA ALA A 15 -25.03 -12.15 -15.66
C ALA A 15 -24.12 -11.88 -14.44
N GLN A 16 -23.14 -11.00 -14.63
CA GLN A 16 -22.31 -10.49 -13.56
C GLN A 16 -23.18 -9.54 -12.72
N LEU A 17 -23.56 -9.95 -11.52
CA LEU A 17 -24.23 -9.06 -10.57
C LEU A 17 -23.32 -7.85 -10.36
N PRO A 18 -23.86 -6.61 -10.33
CA PRO A 18 -23.07 -5.45 -9.97
C PRO A 18 -22.48 -5.68 -8.58
N ALA A 19 -21.17 -5.47 -8.44
CA ALA A 19 -20.52 -5.50 -7.14
C ALA A 19 -21.24 -4.50 -6.23
N ALA A 20 -21.61 -4.94 -5.02
CA ALA A 20 -22.21 -4.04 -4.04
C ALA A 20 -21.29 -2.84 -3.86
N ASP A 21 -21.85 -1.64 -3.83
CA ASP A 21 -21.13 -0.41 -3.52
C ASP A 21 -20.60 -0.54 -2.08
N ASP A 22 -19.31 -0.85 -1.96
CA ASP A 22 -18.63 -1.02 -0.68
C ASP A 22 -18.16 0.34 -0.10
N GLY A 23 -18.52 1.44 -0.78
CA GLY A 23 -18.22 2.81 -0.41
C GLY A 23 -16.77 3.22 -0.64
N PHE A 24 -15.99 2.41 -1.39
CA PHE A 24 -14.65 2.78 -1.81
C PHE A 24 -14.66 3.55 -3.13
N THR A 25 -13.82 4.58 -3.19
CA THR A 25 -13.50 5.32 -4.42
C THR A 25 -12.12 4.91 -4.91
N PRO A 26 -11.94 4.52 -6.18
CA PRO A 26 -10.63 4.29 -6.74
C PRO A 26 -9.76 5.55 -6.67
N LEU A 27 -8.52 5.41 -6.19
CA LEU A 27 -7.46 6.42 -6.27
C LEU A 27 -6.60 6.24 -7.51
N PHE A 28 -6.66 5.07 -8.13
CA PHE A 28 -5.98 4.74 -9.37
C PHE A 28 -6.94 4.00 -10.31
N ASP A 29 -7.06 4.49 -11.52
CA ASP A 29 -8.01 3.98 -12.54
C ASP A 29 -7.44 2.83 -13.39
N GLY A 30 -6.19 2.40 -13.12
CA GLY A 30 -5.47 1.39 -13.89
C GLY A 30 -4.92 1.91 -15.23
N LYS A 31 -5.05 3.20 -15.55
CA LYS A 31 -4.70 3.77 -16.87
C LYS A 31 -3.87 5.03 -16.79
N THR A 32 -4.15 5.91 -15.83
CA THR A 32 -3.54 7.24 -15.73
C THR A 32 -3.07 7.52 -14.32
N MET A 33 -2.16 8.49 -14.18
CA MET A 33 -1.73 9.01 -12.88
C MET A 33 -2.57 10.21 -12.44
N THR A 34 -3.78 10.38 -12.97
CA THR A 34 -4.68 11.48 -12.55
C THR A 34 -4.93 11.43 -11.04
N GLY A 35 -4.75 12.56 -10.36
CA GLY A 35 -4.85 12.67 -8.90
C GLY A 35 -3.58 12.27 -8.13
N TRP A 36 -2.51 11.92 -8.85
CA TRP A 36 -1.20 11.61 -8.29
C TRP A 36 -0.10 12.47 -8.90
N LYS A 37 0.93 12.79 -8.13
CA LYS A 37 2.12 13.50 -8.60
C LYS A 37 3.39 13.00 -7.92
N ASN A 38 4.53 13.11 -8.60
CA ASN A 38 5.83 12.90 -7.99
C ASN A 38 6.14 14.09 -7.06
N ALA A 39 6.49 13.80 -5.81
CA ALA A 39 6.91 14.83 -4.85
C ALA A 39 8.41 15.22 -5.00
N TYR A 40 9.11 14.61 -5.96
CA TYR A 40 10.55 14.75 -6.17
C TYR A 40 10.88 15.09 -7.63
N ASP A 41 12.05 15.70 -7.85
CA ASP A 41 12.55 16.05 -9.19
C ASP A 41 13.21 14.86 -9.90
N TRP A 42 13.18 13.68 -9.32
CA TRP A 42 13.73 12.44 -9.86
C TRP A 42 12.76 11.27 -9.68
N GLY A 43 13.14 10.12 -10.21
CA GLY A 43 12.29 8.91 -10.21
C GLY A 43 11.42 8.86 -11.47
N LYS A 44 11.13 7.63 -11.90
CA LYS A 44 10.29 7.34 -13.06
C LYS A 44 9.01 6.66 -12.60
N ILE A 45 7.89 7.09 -13.15
CA ILE A 45 6.56 6.54 -12.90
C ILE A 45 5.98 6.12 -14.23
N GLU A 46 5.56 4.88 -14.34
CA GLU A 46 4.91 4.34 -15.53
C GLU A 46 3.64 3.60 -15.14
N VAL A 47 2.63 3.64 -16.00
CA VAL A 47 1.46 2.78 -15.89
C VAL A 47 1.59 1.66 -16.91
N VAL A 48 1.66 0.42 -16.44
CA VAL A 48 1.88 -0.77 -17.26
C VAL A 48 0.88 -1.85 -16.86
N ASN A 49 0.02 -2.25 -17.78
CA ASN A 49 -0.96 -3.33 -17.58
C ASN A 49 -1.85 -3.17 -16.32
N GLY A 50 -2.28 -1.94 -16.01
CA GLY A 50 -3.11 -1.66 -14.85
C GLY A 50 -2.35 -1.53 -13.54
N GLU A 51 -1.03 -1.43 -13.58
CA GLU A 51 -0.14 -1.29 -12.43
C GLU A 51 0.64 0.02 -12.52
N ILE A 52 0.94 0.65 -11.38
CA ILE A 52 1.92 1.74 -11.27
C ILE A 52 3.28 1.11 -11.04
N HIS A 53 4.24 1.39 -11.91
CA HIS A 53 5.63 0.96 -11.79
C HIS A 53 6.50 2.16 -11.40
N LEU A 54 7.21 2.04 -10.27
CA LEU A 54 8.18 3.02 -9.82
C LEU A 54 9.59 2.46 -10.03
N THR A 55 10.45 3.25 -10.68
CA THR A 55 11.88 2.94 -10.88
C THR A 55 12.74 4.16 -10.59
N GLY A 56 13.95 3.95 -10.09
CA GLY A 56 14.87 5.04 -9.76
C GLY A 56 16.16 4.54 -9.10
N GLU A 57 17.05 5.49 -8.79
CA GLU A 57 18.32 5.22 -8.09
C GLU A 57 18.39 5.91 -6.72
N LYS A 58 17.35 6.64 -6.36
CA LYS A 58 17.21 7.36 -5.09
C LYS A 58 15.79 7.19 -4.58
N LYS A 59 15.61 7.30 -3.27
CA LYS A 59 14.29 7.30 -2.63
C LYS A 59 13.43 8.45 -3.16
N PHE A 60 12.18 8.14 -3.52
CA PHE A 60 11.16 9.14 -3.86
C PHE A 60 9.77 8.62 -3.53
N PHE A 61 8.82 9.53 -3.46
CA PHE A 61 7.42 9.22 -3.19
C PHE A 61 6.52 9.84 -4.27
N VAL A 62 5.51 9.09 -4.63
CA VAL A 62 4.39 9.54 -5.46
C VAL A 62 3.21 9.74 -4.54
N ILE A 63 2.65 10.94 -4.53
CA ILE A 63 1.65 11.39 -3.55
C ILE A 63 0.31 11.68 -4.22
N THR A 64 -0.79 11.53 -3.46
CA THR A 64 -2.08 12.04 -3.88
C THR A 64 -2.09 13.57 -3.88
N GLU A 65 -2.81 14.19 -4.82
CA GLU A 65 -3.02 15.64 -4.83
C GLU A 65 -3.97 16.09 -3.73
N LYS A 66 -4.90 15.23 -3.33
CA LYS A 66 -5.87 15.43 -2.24
C LYS A 66 -5.30 14.94 -0.91
N THR A 67 -5.70 15.58 0.19
CA THR A 67 -5.44 15.14 1.56
C THR A 67 -6.66 14.45 2.15
N TYR A 68 -6.42 13.58 3.15
CA TYR A 68 -7.44 12.78 3.81
C TYR A 68 -7.22 12.80 5.33
N SER A 69 -8.30 12.76 6.10
CA SER A 69 -8.31 12.76 7.57
C SER A 69 -8.69 11.39 8.12
N ASP A 70 -9.99 11.08 8.14
CA ASP A 70 -10.52 9.79 8.58
C ASP A 70 -10.90 8.96 7.36
N PHE A 71 -10.31 7.78 7.23
CA PHE A 71 -10.49 6.96 6.03
C PHE A 71 -10.10 5.49 6.27
N ILE A 72 -10.51 4.65 5.32
CA ILE A 72 -9.92 3.35 5.07
C ILE A 72 -9.25 3.41 3.69
N PHE A 73 -7.96 3.19 3.64
CA PHE A 73 -7.19 3.05 2.39
C PHE A 73 -6.87 1.57 2.15
N GLU A 74 -6.96 1.14 0.91
CA GLU A 74 -6.46 -0.16 0.46
C GLU A 74 -5.56 -0.01 -0.74
N GLY A 75 -4.53 -0.86 -0.80
CA GLY A 75 -3.61 -0.93 -1.92
C GLY A 75 -2.80 -2.21 -1.95
N ASP A 76 -2.53 -2.69 -3.15
CA ASP A 76 -1.65 -3.83 -3.34
C ASP A 76 -0.25 -3.36 -3.72
N ILE A 77 0.75 -4.06 -3.20
CA ILE A 77 2.16 -3.86 -3.55
C ILE A 77 2.82 -5.19 -3.90
N PHE A 78 3.69 -5.17 -4.91
CA PHE A 78 4.65 -6.22 -5.22
C PHE A 78 6.06 -5.65 -5.13
N LEU A 79 6.85 -6.16 -4.18
CA LEU A 79 8.26 -5.78 -4.04
C LEU A 79 9.15 -6.54 -5.03
N PRO A 80 10.23 -5.91 -5.52
CA PRO A 80 11.28 -6.63 -6.22
C PRO A 80 11.95 -7.66 -5.29
N GLU A 81 12.61 -8.64 -5.88
CA GLU A 81 13.34 -9.66 -5.13
C GLU A 81 14.42 -9.05 -4.23
N GLY A 82 14.81 -9.80 -3.20
CA GLY A 82 15.85 -9.41 -2.25
C GLY A 82 15.32 -8.80 -0.97
N LYS A 83 16.04 -7.81 -0.45
CA LYS A 83 15.70 -7.07 0.77
C LYS A 83 15.09 -5.70 0.47
N ALA A 84 14.35 -5.59 -0.62
CA ALA A 84 13.73 -4.35 -1.00
C ALA A 84 12.80 -3.82 0.11
N ASN A 85 12.73 -2.51 0.23
CA ASN A 85 11.90 -1.81 1.21
C ASN A 85 10.99 -0.81 0.50
N SER A 86 9.82 -0.59 1.04
CA SER A 86 8.84 0.37 0.55
C SER A 86 7.90 0.80 1.68
N GLY A 87 6.84 1.52 1.33
CA GLY A 87 5.80 1.89 2.29
C GLY A 87 4.62 2.57 1.64
N PHE A 88 3.49 2.49 2.34
CA PHE A 88 2.35 3.34 2.11
C PHE A 88 2.35 4.44 3.18
N MET A 89 2.62 5.69 2.76
CA MET A 89 2.47 6.82 3.65
C MET A 89 1.00 7.21 3.77
N PHE A 90 0.60 7.68 4.93
CA PHE A 90 -0.74 8.15 5.18
C PHE A 90 -0.73 9.33 6.16
N ARG A 91 -1.68 10.26 6.00
CA ARG A 91 -1.67 11.55 6.69
C ARG A 91 -0.29 12.22 6.63
N ALA A 92 0.42 12.03 5.50
CA ALA A 92 1.78 12.51 5.33
C ALA A 92 1.84 13.97 4.91
N HIS A 93 2.97 14.60 5.22
CA HIS A 93 3.29 15.98 4.88
C HIS A 93 4.32 16.05 3.76
N VAL A 94 4.27 17.13 3.00
CA VAL A 94 5.10 17.32 1.82
C VAL A 94 5.81 18.66 1.86
N GLU A 95 7.12 18.63 1.69
CA GLU A 95 7.99 19.76 1.43
C GLU A 95 8.72 19.52 0.08
N PRO A 96 9.39 20.48 -0.52
CA PRO A 96 10.16 20.25 -1.74
C PRO A 96 11.15 19.08 -1.59
N ASN A 97 11.02 18.05 -2.42
CA ASN A 97 11.85 16.85 -2.41
C ASN A 97 11.87 16.12 -1.04
N LYS A 98 10.78 16.19 -0.28
CA LYS A 98 10.66 15.53 1.02
C LYS A 98 9.20 15.17 1.31
N VAL A 99 8.99 13.93 1.73
CA VAL A 99 7.72 13.45 2.29
C VAL A 99 8.03 12.85 3.65
N PHE A 100 7.22 13.18 4.66
CA PHE A 100 7.43 12.73 6.03
C PHE A 100 6.10 12.49 6.74
N GLY A 101 6.13 11.69 7.80
CA GLY A 101 4.95 11.33 8.57
C GLY A 101 4.73 9.82 8.67
N TYR A 102 3.52 9.40 8.96
CA TYR A 102 3.18 7.99 9.16
C TYR A 102 3.38 7.17 7.89
N GLN A 103 4.01 6.00 8.06
CA GLN A 103 4.22 5.01 7.01
C GLN A 103 3.83 3.62 7.52
N ALA A 104 2.95 2.95 6.81
CA ALA A 104 2.79 1.51 6.89
C ALA A 104 3.96 0.87 6.13
N GLU A 105 4.87 0.29 6.88
CA GLU A 105 6.12 -0.28 6.36
C GLU A 105 5.86 -1.46 5.44
N VAL A 106 6.63 -1.54 4.36
CA VAL A 106 6.70 -2.71 3.48
C VAL A 106 8.14 -3.22 3.46
N ASP A 107 8.40 -4.27 4.21
CA ASP A 107 9.72 -4.80 4.48
C ASP A 107 9.96 -6.15 3.80
N GLY A 108 10.80 -6.16 2.79
CA GLY A 108 11.21 -7.38 2.09
C GLY A 108 12.31 -8.18 2.81
N ASP A 109 12.87 -7.72 3.93
CA ASP A 109 13.92 -8.46 4.66
C ASP A 109 13.34 -9.72 5.31
N PRO A 110 13.83 -10.93 4.95
CA PRO A 110 13.31 -12.20 5.49
C PRO A 110 13.62 -12.42 6.96
N VAL A 111 14.52 -11.61 7.54
CA VAL A 111 14.95 -11.71 8.94
C VAL A 111 14.21 -10.69 9.79
N ARG A 112 14.22 -9.42 9.38
CA ARG A 112 13.56 -8.32 10.11
C ARG A 112 12.05 -8.47 10.14
N LYS A 113 11.39 -8.73 9.01
CA LYS A 113 9.95 -9.02 8.88
C LYS A 113 9.03 -7.97 9.51
N TRP A 114 9.30 -6.68 9.32
CA TRP A 114 8.53 -5.60 9.94
C TRP A 114 7.45 -5.00 9.01
N SER A 115 7.04 -5.72 7.97
CA SER A 115 5.91 -5.31 7.12
C SER A 115 4.64 -5.10 7.93
N GLY A 116 3.96 -3.99 7.69
CA GLY A 116 2.77 -3.57 8.43
C GLY A 116 3.08 -2.93 9.79
N GLY A 117 4.35 -2.69 10.11
CA GLY A 117 4.74 -1.85 11.23
C GLY A 117 4.46 -0.38 10.96
N LEU A 118 4.31 0.42 12.01
CA LEU A 118 4.16 1.86 11.92
C LEU A 118 5.51 2.54 12.06
N TYR A 119 5.98 3.11 10.95
CA TYR A 119 7.17 3.94 10.87
C TYR A 119 6.79 5.41 10.75
N ASP A 120 7.52 6.31 11.35
CA ASP A 120 7.33 7.75 11.21
C ASP A 120 8.49 8.33 10.39
N GLU A 121 8.32 8.36 9.08
CA GLU A 121 9.34 8.76 8.10
C GLU A 121 9.80 10.19 8.34
N GLY A 122 11.12 10.35 8.47
CA GLY A 122 11.75 11.66 8.62
C GLY A 122 11.54 12.33 9.98
N ARG A 123 10.94 11.64 10.99
CA ARG A 123 10.70 12.17 12.34
C ARG A 123 11.10 11.18 13.42
N ARG A 124 10.14 10.39 13.96
CA ARG A 124 10.32 9.51 15.15
C ARG A 124 10.78 8.11 14.79
N MET A 125 10.76 7.73 13.50
CA MET A 125 11.18 6.43 12.99
C MET A 125 10.34 5.28 13.58
N TRP A 126 10.96 4.26 14.17
CA TRP A 126 10.30 3.11 14.78
C TRP A 126 9.96 3.41 16.26
N PHE A 127 8.83 4.02 16.51
CA PHE A 127 8.51 4.61 17.81
C PHE A 127 7.40 3.88 18.60
N ILE A 128 6.59 3.02 17.96
CA ILE A 128 5.42 2.45 18.62
C ILE A 128 5.10 1.00 18.25
N SER A 129 5.19 0.62 16.98
CA SER A 129 4.82 -0.73 16.54
C SER A 129 5.65 -1.17 15.32
N PRO A 130 6.79 -1.88 15.51
CA PRO A 130 7.47 -2.10 16.79
C PRO A 130 8.26 -0.87 17.28
N ILE A 131 8.71 -0.90 18.55
CA ILE A 131 9.69 0.05 19.09
C ILE A 131 11.08 -0.54 18.87
N LYS A 132 11.88 0.08 17.98
CA LYS A 132 13.22 -0.41 17.64
C LYS A 132 14.15 -0.35 18.84
N GLY A 133 14.85 -1.46 19.10
CA GLY A 133 15.76 -1.63 20.25
C GLY A 133 15.05 -2.07 21.54
N ASN A 134 13.71 -2.18 21.52
CA ASN A 134 12.96 -2.80 22.59
C ASN A 134 12.60 -4.24 22.19
N LYS A 135 13.35 -5.20 22.73
CA LYS A 135 13.21 -6.61 22.34
C LYS A 135 11.81 -7.16 22.57
N GLU A 136 11.15 -6.79 23.65
CA GLU A 136 9.78 -7.23 23.96
C GLU A 136 8.78 -6.74 22.89
N SER A 137 8.89 -5.47 22.50
CA SER A 137 8.07 -4.88 21.45
C SER A 137 8.33 -5.52 20.09
N GLU A 138 9.60 -5.78 19.75
CA GLU A 138 9.98 -6.43 18.50
C GLU A 138 9.48 -7.88 18.45
N ASP A 139 9.67 -8.66 19.52
CA ASP A 139 9.21 -10.04 19.62
C ASP A 139 7.66 -10.13 19.56
N ALA A 140 6.96 -9.24 20.24
CA ALA A 140 5.50 -9.16 20.22
C ALA A 140 4.98 -8.81 18.81
N PHE A 141 5.67 -7.89 18.09
CA PHE A 141 5.34 -7.56 16.72
C PHE A 141 5.55 -8.77 15.79
N LEU A 142 6.71 -9.43 15.88
CA LEU A 142 7.02 -10.60 15.05
C LEU A 142 6.06 -11.77 15.29
N ALA A 143 5.69 -12.02 16.55
CA ALA A 143 4.73 -13.08 16.89
C ALA A 143 3.34 -12.82 16.28
N ARG A 144 2.92 -11.56 16.16
CA ARG A 144 1.63 -11.16 15.61
C ARG A 144 1.64 -11.02 14.09
N ALA A 145 2.70 -10.47 13.51
CA ALA A 145 2.75 -9.90 12.17
C ALA A 145 3.84 -10.48 11.26
N GLY A 146 4.85 -11.16 11.81
CA GLY A 146 6.07 -11.53 11.10
C GLY A 146 5.86 -12.38 9.84
N ASP A 147 4.75 -13.10 9.73
CA ASP A 147 4.42 -13.95 8.57
C ASP A 147 3.24 -13.41 7.74
N ALA A 148 2.78 -12.18 8.02
CA ALA A 148 1.68 -11.56 7.28
C ALA A 148 2.06 -11.20 5.83
N PHE A 149 3.31 -10.77 5.61
CA PHE A 149 3.82 -10.38 4.29
C PHE A 149 4.33 -11.58 3.51
N LYS A 150 3.86 -11.73 2.26
CA LYS A 150 4.25 -12.79 1.33
C LYS A 150 5.34 -12.27 0.39
N ARG A 151 6.51 -12.85 0.45
CA ARG A 151 7.63 -12.50 -0.46
C ARG A 151 7.34 -13.02 -1.87
N ASN A 152 7.78 -12.26 -2.88
CA ASN A 152 7.59 -12.60 -4.30
C ASN A 152 6.12 -12.78 -4.70
N ASP A 153 5.21 -12.10 -3.99
CA ASP A 153 3.78 -12.11 -4.28
C ASP A 153 3.19 -10.71 -4.05
N TRP A 154 1.99 -10.50 -4.54
CA TRP A 154 1.19 -9.33 -4.24
C TRP A 154 0.74 -9.35 -2.79
N ASN A 155 0.84 -8.21 -2.13
CA ASN A 155 0.40 -8.04 -0.74
C ASN A 155 -0.59 -6.90 -0.65
N THR A 156 -1.74 -7.16 -0.05
CA THR A 156 -2.80 -6.18 0.19
C THR A 156 -2.59 -5.54 1.55
N TYR A 157 -2.47 -4.23 1.55
CA TYR A 157 -2.47 -3.39 2.75
C TYR A 157 -3.83 -2.73 2.92
N ARG A 158 -4.32 -2.72 4.15
CA ARG A 158 -5.48 -1.95 4.57
C ARG A 158 -5.10 -1.07 5.74
N ILE A 159 -5.28 0.24 5.59
CA ILE A 159 -4.94 1.25 6.58
C ILE A 159 -6.22 1.97 6.99
N THR A 160 -6.56 1.92 8.27
CA THR A 160 -7.71 2.62 8.83
C THR A 160 -7.22 3.72 9.76
N CYS A 161 -7.62 4.95 9.46
CA CYS A 161 -7.42 6.13 10.30
C CYS A 161 -8.79 6.67 10.74
N GLN A 162 -9.01 6.76 12.06
CA GLN A 162 -10.23 7.35 12.62
C GLN A 162 -9.91 8.09 13.93
N GLY A 163 -9.98 9.41 13.88
CA GLY A 163 -9.44 10.25 14.94
C GLY A 163 -7.97 9.91 15.17
N LYS A 164 -7.59 9.57 16.39
CA LYS A 164 -6.23 9.14 16.75
C LYS A 164 -5.94 7.65 16.56
N LYS A 165 -6.95 6.84 16.21
CA LYS A 165 -6.78 5.40 15.98
C LYS A 165 -6.15 5.15 14.62
N LEU A 166 -5.06 4.39 14.62
CA LEU A 166 -4.29 3.99 13.45
C LEU A 166 -4.20 2.45 13.43
N LYS A 167 -4.82 1.83 12.43
CA LYS A 167 -4.77 0.37 12.26
C LYS A 167 -4.22 0.03 10.89
N ILE A 168 -3.28 -0.93 10.86
CA ILE A 168 -2.69 -1.47 9.64
C ILE A 168 -2.96 -2.97 9.59
N GLU A 169 -3.41 -3.44 8.44
CA GLU A 169 -3.62 -4.85 8.15
C GLU A 169 -2.81 -5.22 6.90
N VAL A 170 -2.13 -6.35 6.93
CA VAL A 170 -1.41 -6.93 5.78
C VAL A 170 -2.00 -8.29 5.48
N ASN A 171 -2.53 -8.48 4.27
CA ASN A 171 -3.20 -9.71 3.85
C ASN A 171 -4.29 -10.20 4.83
N GLY A 172 -5.01 -9.25 5.44
CA GLY A 172 -6.07 -9.51 6.42
C GLY A 172 -5.60 -9.76 7.86
N VAL A 173 -4.28 -9.76 8.11
CA VAL A 173 -3.72 -9.86 9.46
C VAL A 173 -3.55 -8.45 10.04
N VAL A 174 -4.12 -8.16 11.22
CA VAL A 174 -3.87 -6.91 11.94
C VAL A 174 -2.44 -6.91 12.46
N THR A 175 -1.59 -6.08 11.85
CA THR A 175 -0.17 -5.96 12.18
C THR A 175 0.10 -4.85 13.18
N THR A 176 -0.64 -3.75 13.08
CA THR A 176 -0.57 -2.59 13.97
C THR A 176 -1.98 -2.11 14.32
N ASP A 177 -2.23 -1.83 15.60
CA ASP A 177 -3.46 -1.21 16.11
C ASP A 177 -3.07 -0.35 17.30
N VAL A 178 -2.96 0.97 17.09
CA VAL A 178 -2.41 1.92 18.06
C VAL A 178 -3.17 3.25 18.02
N GLU A 179 -2.87 4.12 19.00
CA GLU A 179 -3.35 5.50 19.00
C GLU A 179 -2.16 6.45 18.94
N ASP A 180 -2.23 7.41 18.01
CA ASP A 180 -1.29 8.54 17.89
C ASP A 180 -2.02 9.72 17.24
N ASP A 181 -1.79 10.93 17.73
CA ASP A 181 -2.54 12.13 17.36
C ASP A 181 -1.68 13.24 16.75
N VAL A 182 -0.44 12.92 16.36
CA VAL A 182 0.48 13.91 15.79
C VAL A 182 -0.03 14.44 14.45
N ASP A 183 -0.59 13.58 13.60
CA ASP A 183 -1.11 13.97 12.31
C ASP A 183 -2.60 13.62 12.19
N ALA A 184 -3.44 14.66 12.06
CA ALA A 184 -4.89 14.48 11.87
C ALA A 184 -5.27 14.30 10.38
N SER A 185 -4.48 14.77 9.44
CA SER A 185 -4.74 14.71 8.00
C SER A 185 -3.45 14.85 7.19
N GLY A 186 -3.50 14.45 5.92
CA GLY A 186 -2.38 14.58 5.00
C GLY A 186 -2.58 13.75 3.74
N VAL A 187 -1.55 13.67 2.90
CA VAL A 187 -1.60 12.89 1.66
C VAL A 187 -1.42 11.39 1.92
N ILE A 188 -1.87 10.58 0.95
CA ILE A 188 -1.44 9.20 0.78
C ILE A 188 -0.22 9.21 -0.15
N ALA A 189 0.78 8.36 0.13
CA ALA A 189 1.92 8.21 -0.78
C ALA A 189 2.34 6.75 -0.93
N ILE A 190 2.96 6.45 -2.08
CA ILE A 190 3.63 5.20 -2.38
C ILE A 190 5.13 5.46 -2.58
N GLN A 191 5.97 4.55 -2.09
CA GLN A 191 7.42 4.76 -2.00
C GLN A 191 8.19 3.88 -2.97
N HIS A 192 9.19 4.47 -3.65
CA HIS A 192 10.38 3.79 -4.14
C HIS A 192 11.54 4.06 -3.18
N HIS A 193 12.11 3.03 -2.57
CA HIS A 193 13.10 3.22 -1.50
C HIS A 193 14.51 3.60 -2.01
N GLY A 194 14.81 3.35 -3.29
CA GLY A 194 16.05 3.78 -3.92
C GLY A 194 16.96 2.65 -4.41
N GLU A 195 16.52 1.40 -4.39
CA GLU A 195 17.28 0.26 -4.89
C GLU A 195 17.41 0.36 -6.42
N LYS A 196 18.64 0.57 -6.87
CA LYS A 196 18.96 0.73 -8.28
C LYS A 196 18.57 -0.51 -9.10
N GLY A 197 17.87 -0.28 -10.21
CA GLY A 197 17.42 -1.34 -11.12
C GLY A 197 16.20 -2.11 -10.63
N ALA A 198 15.67 -1.77 -9.45
CA ALA A 198 14.46 -2.37 -8.90
C ALA A 198 13.21 -1.69 -9.46
N THR A 199 12.15 -2.48 -9.69
CA THR A 199 10.81 -1.99 -10.04
C THR A 199 9.84 -2.33 -8.93
N TYR A 200 9.24 -1.30 -8.35
CA TYR A 200 8.19 -1.42 -7.34
C TYR A 200 6.85 -1.30 -8.03
N LYS A 201 5.91 -2.21 -7.74
CA LYS A 201 4.63 -2.25 -8.44
C LYS A 201 3.48 -2.06 -7.46
N PHE A 202 2.51 -1.24 -7.86
CA PHE A 202 1.31 -0.95 -7.08
C PHE A 202 0.07 -1.07 -7.95
N ARG A 203 -1.05 -1.50 -7.35
CA ARG A 203 -2.36 -1.56 -8.01
C ARG A 203 -3.49 -1.52 -6.99
N ASN A 204 -4.72 -1.47 -7.45
CA ASN A 204 -5.93 -1.54 -6.62
C ASN A 204 -5.96 -0.49 -5.50
N LEU A 205 -5.36 0.70 -5.75
CA LEU A 205 -5.34 1.80 -4.79
C LEU A 205 -6.74 2.40 -4.71
N ARG A 206 -7.37 2.34 -3.53
CA ARG A 206 -8.72 2.85 -3.30
C ARG A 206 -8.89 3.36 -1.87
N ILE A 207 -9.85 4.25 -1.68
CA ILE A 207 -10.09 4.89 -0.39
C ILE A 207 -11.58 4.99 -0.09
N LYS A 208 -11.93 4.87 1.18
CA LYS A 208 -13.24 5.14 1.73
C LYS A 208 -13.10 6.20 2.81
N GLU A 209 -13.57 7.42 2.55
CA GLU A 209 -13.59 8.47 3.55
C GLU A 209 -14.65 8.13 4.61
N LEU A 210 -14.28 8.24 5.89
CA LEU A 210 -15.16 8.01 7.03
C LEU A 210 -15.78 9.35 7.46
N LYS A 211 -16.99 9.27 8.00
CA LYS A 211 -17.72 10.44 8.50
C LYS A 211 -17.57 10.56 10.02
#